data_cf33b0e960232a5de2e30e356a47a118
#
_entry.id   cf33b0e960232a5de2e30e356a47a118
#
_cell.length_a   1.000
_cell.length_b   1.000
_cell.length_c   1.000
_cell.angle_alpha   90.00
_cell.angle_beta   90.00
_cell.angle_gamma   90.00
#
_symmetry.space_group_name_H-M   'P 1'
#
loop_
_entity.id
_entity.type
_entity.pdbx_description
1 polymer ?
#
loop_
_entity_poly.entity_id
_entity_poly.type
_entity_poly.pdbx_seq_one_letter_code
_entity_poly.pdbx_strand_id
1 'polypeptide(L)'
;MPRPDLTVLAVPAFIGAMGAEVLWQHRHPAPPGTTRAGDYELADTIASLTMGVGSLIAPFVAKRLLDPVTPGVGRYAKVLMGVAVAASAVTTAADVARRRRTEGALPAAGVLPAGDPRAPRTGPDAVPHLRDAPLGRRVTGATAVAAVASTALTVATTWSAQTSGTRLFARTRRDLGAGVLANAVAILGWDAIYYWNHRFNHESRWLWAMHVVHHSSERYNLSTALRQPVAEGLTMSVPYGLLALAGVRPSVIENARALNLIYQFWIHTEAVRSIGWLEHVLNTPSHHRVHHGTNRQYLDRNHGSVLILWDRLFGTFEREDEPVVYGLTTNIDTSNPVTIATHEWRDIGRDIAGAATWRERWSFLLRRPGWAYDRRAELLGRGDAKGLVAA
;
A
#
# COMPACT_ATOMS: atom_id res chain seq x y z
N MET A 1 19.55 14.22 25.70
CA MET A 1 19.77 13.42 24.50
C MET A 1 18.42 12.86 24.06
N PRO A 2 18.08 12.86 22.78
CA PRO A 2 16.89 12.15 22.30
C PRO A 2 17.04 10.67 22.70
N ARG A 3 15.93 10.08 23.17
CA ARG A 3 15.90 8.63 23.48
C ARG A 3 16.09 7.85 22.19
N PRO A 4 16.91 6.78 22.16
CA PRO A 4 17.04 5.94 20.97
C PRO A 4 15.69 5.30 20.65
N ASP A 5 15.38 5.18 19.36
CA ASP A 5 14.18 4.48 18.88
C ASP A 5 14.30 3.00 19.26
N LEU A 6 13.29 2.45 19.93
CA LEU A 6 13.27 1.06 20.38
C LEU A 6 13.35 0.07 19.21
N THR A 7 12.84 0.43 18.03
CA THR A 7 12.93 -0.41 16.83
C THR A 7 14.38 -0.55 16.36
N VAL A 8 15.18 0.52 16.45
CA VAL A 8 16.62 0.47 16.14
C VAL A 8 17.37 -0.38 17.17
N LEU A 9 17.01 -0.26 18.44
CA LEU A 9 17.59 -1.11 19.50
C LEU A 9 17.24 -2.60 19.33
N ALA A 10 16.10 -2.93 18.70
CA ALA A 10 15.67 -4.30 18.44
C ALA A 10 16.40 -4.95 17.23
N VAL A 11 17.10 -4.18 16.38
CA VAL A 11 17.76 -4.71 15.17
C VAL A 11 18.69 -5.90 15.45
N PRO A 12 19.57 -5.89 16.49
CA PRO A 12 20.40 -7.07 16.78
C PRO A 12 19.59 -8.32 17.11
N ALA A 13 18.45 -8.15 17.82
CA ALA A 13 17.54 -9.25 18.13
C ALA A 13 16.85 -9.80 16.88
N PHE A 14 16.47 -8.92 15.95
CA PHE A 14 15.89 -9.31 14.67
C PHE A 14 16.88 -10.13 13.84
N ILE A 15 18.13 -9.67 13.71
CA ILE A 15 19.19 -10.41 13.01
C ILE A 15 19.45 -11.76 13.66
N GLY A 16 19.52 -11.81 15.00
CA GLY A 16 19.68 -13.05 15.75
C GLY A 16 18.53 -14.04 15.54
N ALA A 17 17.28 -13.56 15.53
CA ALA A 17 16.09 -14.38 15.29
C ALA A 17 16.06 -14.93 13.86
N MET A 18 16.39 -14.10 12.85
CA MET A 18 16.52 -14.55 11.45
C MET A 18 17.62 -15.63 11.32
N GLY A 19 18.77 -15.44 11.95
CA GLY A 19 19.84 -16.45 11.99
C GLY A 19 19.39 -17.76 12.65
N ALA A 20 18.61 -17.67 13.73
CA ALA A 20 18.05 -18.85 14.42
C ALA A 20 17.02 -19.57 13.51
N GLU A 21 16.17 -18.84 12.79
CA GLU A 21 15.20 -19.39 11.84
C GLU A 21 15.92 -20.12 10.68
N VAL A 22 16.95 -19.49 10.09
CA VAL A 22 17.80 -20.13 9.07
C VAL A 22 18.44 -21.42 9.59
N LEU A 23 19.01 -21.39 10.80
CA LEU A 23 19.62 -22.57 11.41
C LEU A 23 18.59 -23.68 11.67
N TRP A 24 17.37 -23.30 12.09
CA TRP A 24 16.27 -24.24 12.25
C TRP A 24 15.87 -24.87 10.91
N GLN A 25 15.79 -24.11 9.83
CA GLN A 25 15.48 -24.60 8.49
C GLN A 25 16.54 -25.58 7.97
N HIS A 26 17.82 -25.28 8.20
CA HIS A 26 18.92 -26.19 7.85
C HIS A 26 18.86 -27.53 8.61
N ARG A 27 18.40 -27.52 9.84
CA ARG A 27 18.22 -28.75 10.65
C ARG A 27 16.95 -29.52 10.28
N HIS A 28 15.97 -28.85 9.67
CA HIS A 28 14.69 -29.42 9.25
C HIS A 28 14.50 -29.15 7.73
N PRO A 29 15.30 -29.77 6.86
CA PRO A 29 15.23 -29.48 5.43
C PRO A 29 13.87 -29.90 4.86
N ALA A 30 13.45 -29.21 3.78
CA ALA A 30 12.28 -29.62 3.02
C ALA A 30 12.51 -30.99 2.38
N PRO A 31 11.47 -31.78 2.13
CA PRO A 31 11.58 -33.01 1.36
C PRO A 31 12.29 -32.77 0.03
N PRO A 32 13.11 -33.75 -0.47
CA PRO A 32 13.80 -33.60 -1.74
C PRO A 32 12.84 -33.23 -2.88
N GLY A 33 13.20 -32.23 -3.67
CA GLY A 33 12.38 -31.76 -4.80
C GLY A 33 11.22 -30.84 -4.43
N THR A 34 11.10 -30.44 -3.16
CA THR A 34 10.09 -29.46 -2.70
C THR A 34 10.78 -28.20 -2.17
N THR A 35 10.09 -27.05 -2.28
CA THR A 35 10.49 -25.79 -1.65
C THR A 35 9.40 -25.35 -0.70
N ARG A 36 9.77 -24.88 0.49
CA ARG A 36 8.81 -24.25 1.42
C ARG A 36 8.81 -22.74 1.20
N ALA A 37 7.68 -22.12 1.31
CA ALA A 37 7.58 -20.66 1.25
C ALA A 37 8.41 -19.98 2.36
N GLY A 38 8.55 -20.63 3.53
CA GLY A 38 9.37 -20.16 4.64
C GLY A 38 10.88 -20.19 4.39
N ASP A 39 11.38 -20.95 3.39
CA ASP A 39 12.81 -21.04 3.13
C ASP A 39 13.38 -19.72 2.63
N TYR A 40 14.54 -19.32 3.19
CA TYR A 40 15.23 -18.11 2.76
C TYR A 40 15.78 -18.25 1.34
N GLU A 41 15.43 -17.30 0.49
CA GLU A 41 16.02 -17.11 -0.82
C GLU A 41 16.84 -15.82 -0.82
N LEU A 42 18.07 -15.90 -1.30
CA LEU A 42 19.03 -14.81 -1.17
C LEU A 42 18.53 -13.50 -1.81
N ALA A 43 17.99 -13.57 -3.03
CA ALA A 43 17.53 -12.39 -3.76
C ALA A 43 16.32 -11.74 -3.06
N ASP A 44 15.35 -12.53 -2.59
CA ASP A 44 14.19 -12.06 -1.84
C ASP A 44 14.59 -11.45 -0.48
N THR A 45 15.49 -12.13 0.23
CA THR A 45 16.01 -11.67 1.53
C THR A 45 16.75 -10.35 1.39
N ILE A 46 17.64 -10.22 0.38
CA ILE A 46 18.36 -8.96 0.10
C ILE A 46 17.37 -7.84 -0.24
N ALA A 47 16.35 -8.12 -1.05
CA ALA A 47 15.31 -7.14 -1.35
C ALA A 47 14.59 -6.68 -0.08
N SER A 48 14.17 -7.61 0.79
CA SER A 48 13.50 -7.33 2.06
C SER A 48 14.38 -6.47 2.99
N LEU A 49 15.65 -6.84 3.18
CA LEU A 49 16.60 -6.09 4.00
C LEU A 49 16.88 -4.70 3.43
N THR A 50 17.05 -4.59 2.10
CA THR A 50 17.27 -3.30 1.42
C THR A 50 16.10 -2.35 1.64
N MET A 51 14.87 -2.87 1.55
CA MET A 51 13.67 -2.08 1.79
C MET A 51 13.51 -1.71 3.27
N GLY A 52 13.87 -2.61 4.19
CA GLY A 52 13.90 -2.34 5.62
C GLY A 52 14.88 -1.20 5.97
N VAL A 53 16.11 -1.25 5.48
CA VAL A 53 17.08 -0.15 5.63
C VAL A 53 16.58 1.13 4.96
N GLY A 54 16.00 1.02 3.76
CA GLY A 54 15.40 2.14 3.04
C GLY A 54 14.30 2.82 3.85
N SER A 55 13.44 2.06 4.52
CA SER A 55 12.34 2.61 5.34
C SER A 55 12.85 3.38 6.59
N LEU A 56 13.99 3.02 7.13
CA LEU A 56 14.63 3.78 8.24
C LEU A 56 15.23 5.11 7.76
N ILE A 57 15.74 5.16 6.52
CA ILE A 57 16.35 6.35 5.93
C ILE A 57 15.29 7.28 5.31
N ALA A 58 14.23 6.70 4.74
CA ALA A 58 13.21 7.42 4.00
C ALA A 58 12.59 8.62 4.73
N PRO A 59 12.27 8.59 6.04
CA PRO A 59 11.70 9.74 6.74
C PRO A 59 12.60 10.98 6.70
N PHE A 60 13.92 10.81 6.77
CA PHE A 60 14.88 11.91 6.72
C PHE A 60 14.98 12.53 5.33
N VAL A 61 14.93 11.68 4.28
CA VAL A 61 14.95 12.12 2.88
C VAL A 61 13.60 12.72 2.50
N ALA A 62 12.50 12.06 2.84
CA ALA A 62 11.14 12.50 2.55
C ALA A 62 10.86 13.88 3.13
N LYS A 63 11.27 14.15 4.37
CA LYS A 63 11.13 15.47 4.98
C LYS A 63 11.83 16.56 4.15
N ARG A 64 13.07 16.33 3.74
CA ARG A 64 13.82 17.29 2.92
C ARG A 64 13.21 17.54 1.54
N LEU A 65 12.61 16.51 0.95
CA LEU A 65 11.97 16.59 -0.36
C LEU A 65 10.56 17.18 -0.31
N LEU A 66 9.79 16.85 0.73
CA LEU A 66 8.38 17.21 0.83
C LEU A 66 8.14 18.54 1.55
N ASP A 67 8.91 18.90 2.57
CA ASP A 67 8.75 20.18 3.28
C ASP A 67 8.72 21.39 2.33
N PRO A 68 9.61 21.50 1.31
CA PRO A 68 9.59 22.63 0.38
C PRO A 68 8.27 22.81 -0.40
N VAL A 69 7.51 21.75 -0.60
CA VAL A 69 6.25 21.75 -1.37
C VAL A 69 5.00 21.61 -0.49
N THR A 70 5.17 21.40 0.83
CA THR A 70 4.06 21.22 1.77
C THR A 70 3.35 22.54 2.06
N PRO A 71 2.03 22.65 1.86
CA PRO A 71 1.27 23.86 2.20
C PRO A 71 1.43 24.28 3.66
N GLY A 72 1.66 25.57 3.87
CA GLY A 72 1.89 26.14 5.21
C GLY A 72 3.29 25.89 5.80
N VAL A 73 4.18 25.19 5.07
CA VAL A 73 5.56 24.91 5.49
C VAL A 73 6.55 25.38 4.42
N GLY A 74 6.32 25.01 3.16
CA GLY A 74 7.30 25.15 2.10
C GLY A 74 7.10 26.34 1.18
N ARG A 75 8.22 26.90 0.69
CA ARG A 75 8.25 28.04 -0.25
C ARG A 75 7.65 27.72 -1.63
N TYR A 76 7.67 26.45 -2.04
CA TYR A 76 7.16 26.02 -3.35
C TYR A 76 5.74 25.41 -3.30
N ALA A 77 5.06 25.47 -2.15
CA ALA A 77 3.71 24.94 -2.01
C ALA A 77 2.73 25.56 -3.00
N LYS A 78 2.80 26.88 -3.22
CA LYS A 78 1.96 27.59 -4.21
C LYS A 78 2.26 27.14 -5.64
N VAL A 79 3.51 26.80 -5.96
CA VAL A 79 3.90 26.27 -7.28
C VAL A 79 3.27 24.90 -7.51
N LEU A 80 3.36 23.99 -6.52
CA LEU A 80 2.72 22.67 -6.61
C LEU A 80 1.20 22.79 -6.81
N MET A 81 0.55 23.67 -6.05
CA MET A 81 -0.88 23.94 -6.21
C MET A 81 -1.20 24.56 -7.59
N GLY A 82 -0.37 25.47 -8.09
CA GLY A 82 -0.49 26.05 -9.42
C GLY A 82 -0.37 24.99 -10.52
N VAL A 83 0.57 24.05 -10.39
CA VAL A 83 0.70 22.90 -11.30
C VAL A 83 -0.56 22.04 -11.27
N ALA A 84 -1.12 21.74 -10.07
CA ALA A 84 -2.35 20.99 -9.95
C ALA A 84 -3.52 21.65 -10.69
N VAL A 85 -3.70 22.94 -10.50
CA VAL A 85 -4.77 23.73 -11.17
C VAL A 85 -4.56 23.79 -12.67
N ALA A 86 -3.36 24.18 -13.12
CA ALA A 86 -3.07 24.33 -14.56
C ALA A 86 -3.20 22.99 -15.30
N ALA A 87 -2.65 21.91 -14.75
CA ALA A 87 -2.74 20.59 -15.34
C ALA A 87 -4.19 20.08 -15.36
N SER A 88 -4.99 20.37 -14.32
CA SER A 88 -6.43 20.06 -14.30
C SER A 88 -7.20 20.83 -15.38
N ALA A 89 -6.91 22.11 -15.55
CA ALA A 89 -7.56 22.93 -16.58
C ALA A 89 -7.25 22.43 -17.99
N VAL A 90 -5.97 22.15 -18.30
CA VAL A 90 -5.54 21.59 -19.59
C VAL A 90 -6.21 20.25 -19.87
N THR A 91 -6.22 19.33 -18.87
CA THR A 91 -6.86 18.03 -19.02
C THR A 91 -8.36 18.17 -19.27
N THR A 92 -9.04 19.05 -18.52
CA THR A 92 -10.48 19.28 -18.68
C THR A 92 -10.81 19.87 -20.06
N ALA A 93 -10.05 20.86 -20.50
CA ALA A 93 -10.21 21.45 -21.84
C ALA A 93 -10.04 20.41 -22.96
N ALA A 94 -9.01 19.55 -22.83
CA ALA A 94 -8.77 18.48 -23.78
C ALA A 94 -9.88 17.42 -23.80
N ASP A 95 -10.39 17.03 -22.61
CA ASP A 95 -11.52 16.09 -22.50
C ASP A 95 -12.81 16.68 -23.10
N VAL A 96 -13.11 17.96 -22.87
CA VAL A 96 -14.26 18.66 -23.48
C VAL A 96 -14.12 18.73 -24.99
N ALA A 97 -12.95 19.13 -25.50
CA ALA A 97 -12.70 19.19 -26.93
C ALA A 97 -12.85 17.82 -27.61
N ARG A 98 -12.41 16.76 -26.96
CA ARG A 98 -12.57 15.39 -27.46
C ARG A 98 -14.05 14.98 -27.52
N ARG A 99 -14.84 15.23 -26.45
CA ARG A 99 -16.27 14.90 -26.42
C ARG A 99 -17.03 15.62 -27.53
N ARG A 100 -16.80 16.93 -27.73
CA ARG A 100 -17.43 17.71 -28.79
C ARG A 100 -17.12 17.14 -30.19
N ARG A 101 -15.89 16.64 -30.43
CA ARG A 101 -15.52 16.00 -31.69
C ARG A 101 -16.23 14.68 -31.90
N THR A 102 -16.43 13.88 -30.84
CA THR A 102 -17.12 12.59 -30.90
C THR A 102 -18.64 12.78 -31.07
N GLU A 103 -19.23 13.77 -30.41
CA GLU A 103 -20.65 14.11 -30.53
C GLU A 103 -20.99 14.75 -31.88
N GLY A 104 -20.04 15.49 -32.50
CA GLY A 104 -20.20 16.08 -33.82
C GLY A 104 -19.91 15.12 -34.99
N ALA A 105 -19.35 13.94 -34.72
CA ALA A 105 -19.22 12.87 -35.69
C ALA A 105 -20.55 12.09 -35.73
N LEU A 106 -21.40 12.42 -36.76
CA LEU A 106 -22.55 11.57 -37.09
C LEU A 106 -22.09 10.14 -37.22
N PRO A 107 -22.87 9.15 -36.69
CA PRO A 107 -22.56 7.76 -36.95
C PRO A 107 -22.43 7.55 -38.44
N ALA A 108 -21.26 7.05 -38.89
CA ALA A 108 -21.08 6.71 -40.29
C ALA A 108 -22.21 5.79 -40.72
N ALA A 109 -22.98 6.16 -41.71
CA ALA A 109 -23.99 5.32 -42.29
C ALA A 109 -23.31 4.04 -42.79
N GLY A 110 -23.55 2.92 -42.07
CA GLY A 110 -22.93 1.65 -42.34
C GLY A 110 -22.33 1.00 -41.10
N VAL A 111 -23.14 0.70 -40.09
CA VAL A 111 -22.78 -0.26 -39.04
C VAL A 111 -22.70 -1.62 -39.73
N LEU A 112 -21.49 -2.14 -39.95
CA LEU A 112 -21.28 -3.50 -40.43
C LEU A 112 -21.82 -4.48 -39.38
N PRO A 113 -22.58 -5.53 -39.78
CA PRO A 113 -23.06 -6.52 -38.84
C PRO A 113 -21.89 -7.18 -38.10
N ALA A 114 -22.14 -7.57 -36.86
CA ALA A 114 -21.17 -8.33 -36.08
C ALA A 114 -20.80 -9.63 -36.86
N GLY A 115 -19.50 -9.75 -37.21
CA GLY A 115 -18.98 -10.87 -37.98
C GLY A 115 -18.56 -10.52 -39.43
N ASP A 116 -18.66 -9.26 -39.88
CA ASP A 116 -18.11 -8.85 -41.17
C ASP A 116 -16.57 -8.97 -41.17
N PRO A 117 -15.96 -9.73 -42.12
CA PRO A 117 -14.50 -9.89 -42.18
C PRO A 117 -13.75 -8.61 -42.48
N ARG A 118 -14.46 -7.51 -42.84
CA ARG A 118 -13.92 -6.15 -43.04
C ARG A 118 -13.95 -5.31 -41.77
N ALA A 119 -14.60 -5.77 -40.70
CA ALA A 119 -14.54 -5.07 -39.41
C ALA A 119 -13.11 -5.08 -38.88
N PRO A 120 -12.59 -3.95 -38.35
CA PRO A 120 -11.28 -3.94 -37.74
C PRO A 120 -11.19 -5.02 -36.67
N ARG A 121 -10.23 -5.94 -36.80
CA ARG A 121 -9.97 -6.97 -35.80
C ARG A 121 -9.54 -6.27 -34.50
N THR A 122 -10.41 -6.26 -33.50
CA THR A 122 -10.07 -5.91 -32.13
C THR A 122 -9.36 -7.12 -31.50
N GLY A 123 -8.09 -7.31 -31.83
CA GLY A 123 -7.24 -8.31 -31.20
C GLY A 123 -6.61 -7.78 -29.90
N PRO A 124 -6.05 -8.64 -29.06
CA PRO A 124 -5.37 -8.27 -27.82
C PRO A 124 -4.16 -7.32 -28.02
N ASP A 125 -3.68 -7.17 -29.27
CA ASP A 125 -2.58 -6.28 -29.62
C ASP A 125 -3.03 -4.83 -29.94
N ALA A 126 -4.33 -4.53 -29.85
CA ALA A 126 -4.91 -3.26 -30.28
C ALA A 126 -5.00 -2.20 -29.16
N VAL A 127 -4.30 -2.38 -28.03
CA VAL A 127 -4.15 -1.28 -27.07
C VAL A 127 -2.94 -0.45 -27.48
N PRO A 128 -3.13 0.74 -28.05
CA PRO A 128 -2.00 1.60 -28.39
C PRO A 128 -1.28 1.90 -27.07
N HIS A 129 -0.03 1.49 -26.95
CA HIS A 129 0.82 2.00 -25.90
C HIS A 129 0.74 3.51 -25.92
N LEU A 130 0.73 4.17 -24.76
CA LEU A 130 0.66 5.64 -24.68
C LEU A 130 1.71 6.30 -25.59
N ARG A 131 2.83 5.60 -25.87
CA ARG A 131 3.91 6.01 -26.78
C ARG A 131 3.46 6.11 -28.24
N ASP A 132 2.50 5.30 -28.66
CA ASP A 132 2.00 5.25 -30.04
C ASP A 132 0.72 6.07 -30.24
N ALA A 133 0.21 6.65 -29.15
CA ALA A 133 -0.99 7.48 -29.18
C ALA A 133 -0.73 8.84 -29.85
N PRO A 134 -1.72 9.43 -30.54
CA PRO A 134 -1.63 10.78 -31.06
C PRO A 134 -1.17 11.78 -30.00
N LEU A 135 -0.36 12.76 -30.39
CA LEU A 135 0.26 13.76 -29.49
C LEU A 135 -0.75 14.35 -28.49
N GLY A 136 -1.94 14.73 -28.94
CA GLY A 136 -2.99 15.26 -28.08
C GLY A 136 -3.41 14.31 -26.95
N ARG A 137 -3.47 12.99 -27.22
CA ARG A 137 -3.81 11.97 -26.21
C ARG A 137 -2.68 11.79 -25.20
N ARG A 138 -1.43 11.86 -25.67
CA ARG A 138 -0.24 11.80 -24.80
C ARG A 138 -0.18 13.00 -23.87
N VAL A 139 -0.42 14.20 -24.37
CA VAL A 139 -0.45 15.44 -23.59
C VAL A 139 -1.57 15.38 -22.55
N THR A 140 -2.80 15.00 -22.95
CA THR A 140 -3.93 14.85 -22.00
C THR A 140 -3.63 13.83 -20.90
N GLY A 141 -3.04 12.69 -21.25
CA GLY A 141 -2.65 11.67 -20.27
C GLY A 141 -1.59 12.19 -19.30
N ALA A 142 -0.54 12.83 -19.80
CA ALA A 142 0.52 13.38 -18.97
C ALA A 142 0.02 14.48 -18.01
N THR A 143 -0.82 15.40 -18.52
CA THR A 143 -1.42 16.45 -17.68
C THR A 143 -2.41 15.89 -16.67
N ALA A 144 -3.15 14.83 -16.99
CA ALA A 144 -4.02 14.15 -16.04
C ALA A 144 -3.22 13.53 -14.89
N VAL A 145 -2.12 12.83 -15.18
CA VAL A 145 -1.21 12.29 -14.15
C VAL A 145 -0.62 13.41 -13.30
N ALA A 146 -0.12 14.49 -13.94
CA ALA A 146 0.44 15.64 -13.22
C ALA A 146 -0.60 16.28 -12.28
N ALA A 147 -1.84 16.45 -12.74
CA ALA A 147 -2.94 17.03 -11.96
C ALA A 147 -3.28 16.15 -10.74
N VAL A 148 -3.49 14.85 -10.96
CA VAL A 148 -3.83 13.93 -9.88
C VAL A 148 -2.67 13.80 -8.89
N ALA A 149 -1.45 13.59 -9.37
CA ALA A 149 -0.27 13.42 -8.52
C ALA A 149 0.02 14.68 -7.67
N SER A 150 -0.01 15.88 -8.28
CA SER A 150 0.24 17.12 -7.54
C SER A 150 -0.88 17.42 -6.52
N THR A 151 -2.14 17.14 -6.86
CA THR A 151 -3.26 17.27 -5.92
C THR A 151 -3.13 16.28 -4.77
N ALA A 152 -2.89 15.00 -5.06
CA ALA A 152 -2.75 13.97 -4.05
C ALA A 152 -1.55 14.25 -3.12
N LEU A 153 -0.41 14.67 -3.68
CA LEU A 153 0.76 15.07 -2.89
C LEU A 153 0.47 16.27 -2.00
N THR A 154 -0.22 17.30 -2.53
CA THR A 154 -0.64 18.48 -1.75
C THR A 154 -1.52 18.07 -0.57
N VAL A 155 -2.52 17.22 -0.81
CA VAL A 155 -3.44 16.75 0.24
C VAL A 155 -2.69 15.89 1.26
N ALA A 156 -1.89 14.92 0.81
CA ALA A 156 -1.16 14.01 1.68
C ALA A 156 -0.17 14.75 2.61
N THR A 157 0.62 15.67 2.05
CA THR A 157 1.59 16.43 2.84
C THR A 157 0.90 17.39 3.82
N THR A 158 -0.20 18.02 3.40
CA THR A 158 -1.02 18.86 4.31
C THR A 158 -1.62 18.03 5.44
N TRP A 159 -2.21 16.88 5.11
CA TRP A 159 -2.78 15.96 6.09
C TRP A 159 -1.74 15.52 7.11
N SER A 160 -0.61 15.01 6.67
CA SER A 160 0.50 14.57 7.55
C SER A 160 0.99 15.71 8.46
N ALA A 161 1.21 16.91 7.90
CA ALA A 161 1.65 18.07 8.67
C ALA A 161 0.62 18.51 9.72
N GLN A 162 -0.69 18.48 9.40
CA GLN A 162 -1.74 18.95 10.30
C GLN A 162 -2.11 17.94 11.38
N THR A 163 -1.89 16.65 11.15
CA THR A 163 -2.29 15.55 12.05
C THR A 163 -1.12 14.96 12.82
N SER A 164 0.06 15.59 12.78
CA SER A 164 1.23 15.15 13.57
C SER A 164 0.92 15.16 15.06
N GLY A 165 1.41 14.15 15.79
CA GLY A 165 1.19 14.01 17.23
C GLY A 165 1.59 15.26 18.03
N THR A 166 2.73 15.87 17.69
CA THR A 166 3.21 17.11 18.35
C THR A 166 2.23 18.27 18.15
N ARG A 167 1.72 18.46 16.92
CA ARG A 167 0.78 19.55 16.63
C ARG A 167 -0.57 19.33 17.28
N LEU A 168 -1.07 18.10 17.29
CA LEU A 168 -2.34 17.76 17.92
C LEU A 168 -2.25 17.81 19.43
N PHE A 169 -1.13 17.38 20.03
CA PHE A 169 -0.89 17.53 21.48
C PHE A 169 -0.87 18.99 21.92
N ALA A 170 -0.27 19.87 21.14
CA ALA A 170 -0.26 21.31 21.45
C ALA A 170 -1.67 21.96 21.43
N ARG A 171 -2.68 21.31 20.84
CA ARG A 171 -4.07 21.78 20.79
C ARG A 171 -4.93 21.27 21.93
N THR A 172 -4.51 20.22 22.64
CA THR A 172 -5.24 19.69 23.79
C THR A 172 -4.80 20.39 25.10
N ARG A 173 -5.73 20.47 26.06
CA ARG A 173 -5.42 20.86 27.44
C ARG A 173 -5.20 19.65 28.34
N ARG A 174 -5.34 18.43 27.81
CA ARG A 174 -5.18 17.18 28.53
C ARG A 174 -3.73 16.72 28.43
N ASP A 175 -3.19 16.20 29.52
CA ASP A 175 -1.90 15.51 29.58
C ASP A 175 -2.01 14.33 30.55
N LEU A 176 -2.01 13.12 29.98
CA LEU A 176 -2.07 11.88 30.74
C LEU A 176 -0.72 11.52 31.38
N GLY A 177 0.30 12.33 31.15
CA GLY A 177 1.65 12.04 31.62
C GLY A 177 2.31 10.88 30.87
N ALA A 178 3.13 10.09 31.60
CA ALA A 178 3.83 8.92 31.06
C ALA A 178 3.66 7.68 31.96
N GLY A 179 2.65 7.67 32.83
CA GLY A 179 2.32 6.58 33.75
C GLY A 179 1.63 5.40 33.04
N VAL A 180 1.20 4.44 33.83
CA VAL A 180 0.57 3.18 33.34
C VAL A 180 -0.66 3.46 32.47
N LEU A 181 -1.53 4.38 32.90
CA LEU A 181 -2.75 4.74 32.14
C LEU A 181 -2.40 5.29 30.75
N ALA A 182 -1.45 6.23 30.67
CA ALA A 182 -1.03 6.82 29.41
C ALA A 182 -0.45 5.77 28.44
N ASN A 183 0.35 4.84 28.94
CA ASN A 183 0.91 3.75 28.16
C ASN A 183 -0.18 2.75 27.73
N ALA A 184 -1.12 2.39 28.59
CA ALA A 184 -2.22 1.50 28.25
C ALA A 184 -3.10 2.11 27.14
N VAL A 185 -3.47 3.40 27.27
CA VAL A 185 -4.24 4.13 26.24
C VAL A 185 -3.44 4.22 24.94
N ALA A 186 -2.12 4.47 25.01
CA ALA A 186 -1.28 4.54 23.83
C ALA A 186 -1.19 3.19 23.09
N ILE A 187 -0.92 2.10 23.82
CA ILE A 187 -0.75 0.75 23.24
C ILE A 187 -2.07 0.26 22.61
N LEU A 188 -3.16 0.30 23.37
CA LEU A 188 -4.46 -0.15 22.86
C LEU A 188 -5.01 0.74 21.75
N GLY A 189 -4.85 2.06 21.91
CA GLY A 189 -5.29 3.02 20.91
C GLY A 189 -4.45 2.98 19.63
N TRP A 190 -3.13 2.76 19.75
CA TRP A 190 -2.27 2.52 18.58
C TRP A 190 -2.72 1.27 17.83
N ASP A 191 -2.94 0.16 18.53
CA ASP A 191 -3.34 -1.11 17.95
C ASP A 191 -4.70 -1.02 17.22
N ALA A 192 -5.67 -0.33 17.84
CA ALA A 192 -6.96 -0.05 17.22
C ALA A 192 -6.85 0.82 15.94
N ILE A 193 -6.03 1.88 15.99
CA ILE A 193 -5.79 2.75 14.83
C ILE A 193 -5.04 1.96 13.74
N TYR A 194 -4.08 1.12 14.12
CA TYR A 194 -3.34 0.27 13.19
C TYR A 194 -4.28 -0.63 12.39
N TYR A 195 -5.23 -1.32 13.05
CA TYR A 195 -6.22 -2.14 12.35
C TYR A 195 -6.92 -1.36 11.21
N TRP A 196 -7.41 -0.15 11.50
CA TRP A 196 -8.06 0.67 10.48
C TRP A 196 -7.11 1.14 9.38
N ASN A 197 -5.89 1.55 9.74
CA ASN A 197 -4.87 1.92 8.77
C ASN A 197 -4.54 0.75 7.84
N HIS A 198 -4.32 -0.43 8.41
CA HIS A 198 -3.97 -1.63 7.68
C HIS A 198 -5.11 -2.05 6.73
N ARG A 199 -6.34 -2.06 7.24
CA ARG A 199 -7.53 -2.31 6.43
C ARG A 199 -7.67 -1.31 5.29
N PHE A 200 -7.50 -0.02 5.52
CA PHE A 200 -7.57 0.99 4.47
C PHE A 200 -6.44 0.86 3.45
N ASN A 201 -5.27 0.37 3.85
CA ASN A 201 -4.18 0.05 2.92
C ASN A 201 -4.60 -1.01 1.89
N HIS A 202 -5.50 -1.92 2.23
CA HIS A 202 -6.09 -2.88 1.30
C HIS A 202 -7.32 -2.34 0.55
N GLU A 203 -8.04 -1.39 1.12
CA GLU A 203 -9.30 -0.89 0.56
C GLU A 203 -9.14 0.34 -0.34
N SER A 204 -7.95 0.96 -0.40
CA SER A 204 -7.64 2.11 -1.25
C SER A 204 -6.37 1.87 -2.04
N ARG A 205 -6.44 1.97 -3.36
CA ARG A 205 -5.28 1.73 -4.22
C ARG A 205 -4.12 2.70 -3.99
N TRP A 206 -4.41 3.95 -3.59
CA TRP A 206 -3.39 4.91 -3.16
C TRP A 206 -2.58 4.39 -1.97
N LEU A 207 -3.27 3.84 -0.97
CA LEU A 207 -2.64 3.28 0.22
C LEU A 207 -2.01 1.91 -0.09
N TRP A 208 -2.68 1.10 -0.90
CA TRP A 208 -2.15 -0.18 -1.39
C TRP A 208 -0.83 -0.04 -2.12
N ALA A 209 -0.65 1.01 -2.95
CA ALA A 209 0.61 1.24 -3.65
C ALA A 209 1.83 1.40 -2.73
N MET A 210 1.60 1.71 -1.45
CA MET A 210 2.61 1.66 -0.40
C MET A 210 2.72 0.25 0.19
N HIS A 211 1.58 -0.36 0.51
CA HIS A 211 1.51 -1.60 1.27
C HIS A 211 1.78 -2.85 0.43
N VAL A 212 1.51 -2.81 -0.87
CA VAL A 212 1.81 -3.91 -1.83
C VAL A 212 3.28 -4.34 -1.81
N VAL A 213 4.18 -3.43 -1.48
CA VAL A 213 5.60 -3.73 -1.27
C VAL A 213 5.78 -4.86 -0.25
N HIS A 214 5.06 -4.77 0.86
CA HIS A 214 5.11 -5.74 1.95
C HIS A 214 4.57 -7.12 1.52
N HIS A 215 3.49 -7.14 0.74
CA HIS A 215 2.87 -8.36 0.22
C HIS A 215 3.56 -8.96 -1.01
N SER A 216 4.55 -8.28 -1.60
CA SER A 216 5.16 -8.69 -2.87
C SER A 216 6.13 -9.88 -2.78
N SER A 217 6.45 -10.36 -1.59
CA SER A 217 7.30 -11.54 -1.40
C SER A 217 6.50 -12.83 -1.59
N GLU A 218 7.03 -13.75 -2.41
CA GLU A 218 6.54 -15.11 -2.50
C GLU A 218 7.17 -16.03 -1.43
N ARG A 219 8.05 -15.45 -0.58
CA ARG A 219 8.62 -16.08 0.61
C ARG A 219 7.98 -15.52 1.86
N TYR A 220 7.88 -16.36 2.90
CA TYR A 220 7.30 -15.97 4.17
C TYR A 220 8.13 -16.43 5.35
N ASN A 221 9.06 -15.60 5.77
CA ASN A 221 9.98 -15.80 6.89
C ASN A 221 10.25 -14.46 7.58
N LEU A 222 11.04 -14.45 8.64
CA LEU A 222 11.29 -13.23 9.41
C LEU A 222 11.86 -12.06 8.60
N SER A 223 12.52 -12.31 7.45
CA SER A 223 12.98 -11.22 6.59
C SER A 223 11.82 -10.50 5.90
N THR A 224 10.68 -11.17 5.68
CA THR A 224 9.49 -10.58 5.08
C THR A 224 8.95 -9.42 5.93
N ALA A 225 9.07 -9.50 7.27
CA ALA A 225 8.73 -8.40 8.18
C ALA A 225 9.51 -7.10 7.87
N LEU A 226 10.71 -7.22 7.29
CA LEU A 226 11.57 -6.08 6.97
C LEU A 226 11.34 -5.55 5.56
N ARG A 227 10.46 -6.16 4.75
CA ARG A 227 10.05 -5.66 3.43
C ARG A 227 9.05 -4.51 3.61
N GLN A 228 9.56 -3.35 4.04
CA GLN A 228 8.77 -2.19 4.41
C GLN A 228 8.71 -1.14 3.29
N PRO A 229 7.59 -0.42 3.15
CA PRO A 229 7.47 0.66 2.18
C PRO A 229 8.41 1.83 2.53
N VAL A 230 9.05 2.42 1.51
CA VAL A 230 9.96 3.56 1.69
C VAL A 230 9.26 4.93 1.61
N ALA A 231 8.00 4.97 1.23
CA ALA A 231 7.26 6.22 0.98
C ALA A 231 6.07 6.42 1.94
N GLU A 232 6.15 5.89 3.15
CA GLU A 232 5.08 5.93 4.17
C GLU A 232 4.57 7.35 4.48
N GLY A 233 5.42 8.37 4.33
CA GLY A 233 5.03 9.78 4.51
C GLY A 233 3.99 10.30 3.50
N LEU A 234 3.67 9.53 2.45
CA LEU A 234 2.60 9.84 1.49
C LEU A 234 1.24 9.23 1.87
N THR A 235 1.16 8.53 2.99
CA THR A 235 -0.11 7.94 3.43
C THR A 235 -1.05 9.00 4.02
N MET A 236 -2.31 8.91 3.67
CA MET A 236 -3.40 9.70 4.27
C MET A 236 -4.27 8.80 5.16
N SER A 237 -3.65 7.89 5.86
CA SER A 237 -4.31 6.94 6.74
C SER A 237 -4.83 7.59 8.03
N VAL A 238 -5.51 6.81 8.87
CA VAL A 238 -6.01 7.31 10.17
C VAL A 238 -4.82 7.80 11.00
N PRO A 239 -4.79 9.07 11.42
CA PRO A 239 -3.59 9.61 12.03
C PRO A 239 -3.46 9.15 13.49
N TYR A 240 -2.35 8.54 13.81
CA TYR A 240 -1.99 8.16 15.18
C TYR A 240 -1.91 9.37 16.13
N GLY A 241 -1.68 10.55 15.57
CA GLY A 241 -1.73 11.81 16.32
C GLY A 241 -3.07 12.08 17.03
N LEU A 242 -4.16 11.37 16.66
CA LEU A 242 -5.43 11.44 17.39
C LEU A 242 -5.28 11.02 18.85
N LEU A 243 -4.35 10.14 19.19
CA LEU A 243 -4.04 9.78 20.57
C LEU A 243 -3.53 11.00 21.36
N ALA A 244 -2.84 11.91 20.69
CA ALA A 244 -2.35 13.14 21.30
C ALA A 244 -3.50 14.07 21.72
N LEU A 245 -4.62 14.11 20.97
CA LEU A 245 -5.82 14.86 21.38
C LEU A 245 -6.47 14.28 22.64
N ALA A 246 -6.34 12.98 22.87
CA ALA A 246 -6.77 12.35 24.10
C ALA A 246 -5.85 12.66 25.29
N GLY A 247 -4.71 13.34 25.09
CA GLY A 247 -3.74 13.72 26.09
C GLY A 247 -2.54 12.77 26.21
N VAL A 248 -2.36 11.86 25.24
CA VAL A 248 -1.16 11.00 25.21
C VAL A 248 0.01 11.82 24.65
N ARG A 249 1.10 11.85 25.39
CA ARG A 249 2.32 12.58 24.96
C ARG A 249 2.90 11.93 23.68
N PRO A 250 3.43 12.71 22.72
CA PRO A 250 4.03 12.17 21.49
C PRO A 250 5.10 11.11 21.74
N SER A 251 5.93 11.27 22.78
CA SER A 251 6.94 10.26 23.14
C SER A 251 6.35 8.93 23.60
N VAL A 252 5.17 8.94 24.22
CA VAL A 252 4.47 7.71 24.64
C VAL A 252 3.81 7.03 23.41
N ILE A 253 3.31 7.84 22.48
CA ILE A 253 2.79 7.34 21.19
C ILE A 253 3.91 6.63 20.41
N GLU A 254 5.10 7.24 20.34
CA GLU A 254 6.25 6.63 19.66
C GLU A 254 6.72 5.33 20.32
N ASN A 255 6.67 5.24 21.64
CA ASN A 255 6.96 3.98 22.35
C ASN A 255 5.91 2.89 21.99
N ALA A 256 4.62 3.26 21.96
CA ALA A 256 3.56 2.32 21.56
C ALA A 256 3.75 1.84 20.11
N ARG A 257 4.12 2.75 19.20
CA ARG A 257 4.51 2.41 17.81
C ARG A 257 5.63 1.38 17.79
N ALA A 258 6.70 1.65 18.49
CA ALA A 258 7.86 0.78 18.49
C ALA A 258 7.54 -0.62 19.04
N LEU A 259 6.79 -0.71 20.14
CA LEU A 259 6.36 -1.99 20.71
C LEU A 259 5.47 -2.76 19.74
N ASN A 260 4.56 -2.08 19.06
CA ASN A 260 3.68 -2.68 18.07
C ASN A 260 4.47 -3.25 16.87
N LEU A 261 5.44 -2.49 16.33
CA LEU A 261 6.29 -2.94 15.23
C LEU A 261 7.22 -4.10 15.64
N ILE A 262 7.77 -4.07 16.86
CA ILE A 262 8.58 -5.18 17.39
C ILE A 262 7.74 -6.45 17.51
N TYR A 263 6.49 -6.32 17.97
CA TYR A 263 5.57 -7.46 18.02
C TYR A 263 5.32 -8.04 16.63
N GLN A 264 5.09 -7.21 15.64
CA GLN A 264 4.78 -7.66 14.28
C GLN A 264 5.94 -8.41 13.60
N PHE A 265 7.18 -8.25 14.05
CA PHE A 265 8.31 -8.94 13.45
C PHE A 265 8.17 -10.48 13.55
N TRP A 266 7.87 -11.02 14.75
CA TRP A 266 7.88 -12.45 14.95
C TRP A 266 6.69 -13.20 14.33
N ILE A 267 5.62 -12.49 13.96
CA ILE A 267 4.46 -13.14 13.32
C ILE A 267 4.70 -13.48 11.85
N HIS A 268 5.82 -13.02 11.25
CA HIS A 268 6.19 -13.32 9.87
C HIS A 268 7.05 -14.59 9.78
N THR A 269 6.49 -15.73 10.11
CA THR A 269 7.22 -17.00 10.03
C THR A 269 6.31 -18.20 9.75
N GLU A 270 6.84 -19.13 8.98
CA GLU A 270 6.27 -20.47 8.79
C GLU A 270 6.66 -21.44 9.93
N ALA A 271 7.67 -21.12 10.75
CA ALA A 271 8.20 -22.01 11.76
C ALA A 271 7.24 -22.25 12.95
N VAL A 272 6.39 -21.27 13.25
CA VAL A 272 5.41 -21.34 14.34
C VAL A 272 4.03 -21.61 13.76
N ARG A 273 3.52 -22.83 13.97
CA ARG A 273 2.21 -23.25 13.44
C ARG A 273 1.04 -22.68 14.23
N SER A 274 1.08 -22.81 15.55
CA SER A 274 0.04 -22.32 16.47
C SER A 274 0.61 -22.07 17.85
N ILE A 275 0.03 -21.13 18.57
CA ILE A 275 0.29 -20.88 19.99
C ILE A 275 -0.93 -21.17 20.87
N GLY A 276 -1.87 -21.95 20.34
CA GLY A 276 -3.03 -22.48 21.07
C GLY A 276 -4.07 -21.40 21.40
N TRP A 277 -4.60 -21.42 22.64
CA TRP A 277 -5.70 -20.54 23.04
C TRP A 277 -5.41 -19.04 22.93
N LEU A 278 -4.15 -18.62 22.96
CA LEU A 278 -3.76 -17.23 22.80
C LEU A 278 -4.18 -16.65 21.44
N GLU A 279 -4.41 -17.48 20.43
CA GLU A 279 -4.92 -17.12 19.11
C GLU A 279 -6.36 -16.57 19.13
N HIS A 280 -7.07 -16.74 20.24
CA HIS A 280 -8.37 -16.09 20.40
C HIS A 280 -8.26 -14.58 20.60
N VAL A 281 -7.13 -14.09 21.12
CA VAL A 281 -6.90 -12.70 21.51
C VAL A 281 -5.79 -12.04 20.69
N LEU A 282 -4.68 -12.76 20.50
CA LEU A 282 -3.49 -12.22 19.86
C LEU A 282 -3.47 -12.54 18.37
N ASN A 283 -2.97 -11.61 17.56
CA ASN A 283 -2.54 -11.90 16.21
C ASN A 283 -1.26 -12.75 16.25
N THR A 284 -1.22 -13.82 15.47
CA THR A 284 -0.17 -14.84 15.53
C THR A 284 0.37 -15.14 14.15
N PRO A 285 1.47 -15.91 14.00
CA PRO A 285 1.93 -16.33 12.70
C PRO A 285 0.84 -16.97 11.84
N SER A 286 -0.04 -17.81 12.41
CA SER A 286 -1.16 -18.40 11.66
C SER A 286 -2.10 -17.35 11.08
N HIS A 287 -2.50 -16.37 11.87
CA HIS A 287 -3.38 -15.30 11.40
C HIS A 287 -2.72 -14.42 10.35
N HIS A 288 -1.42 -14.14 10.53
CA HIS A 288 -0.70 -13.24 9.64
C HIS A 288 -0.27 -13.93 8.34
N ARG A 289 -0.09 -15.27 8.34
CA ARG A 289 0.00 -16.06 7.11
C ARG A 289 -1.25 -15.90 6.26
N VAL A 290 -2.44 -16.03 6.85
CA VAL A 290 -3.72 -15.79 6.17
C VAL A 290 -3.75 -14.39 5.56
N HIS A 291 -3.31 -13.37 6.32
CA HIS A 291 -3.26 -12.00 5.84
C HIS A 291 -2.38 -11.83 4.59
N HIS A 292 -1.25 -12.53 4.51
CA HIS A 292 -0.35 -12.54 3.35
C HIS A 292 -0.79 -13.50 2.25
N GLY A 293 -1.88 -14.24 2.44
CA GLY A 293 -2.35 -15.25 1.51
C GLY A 293 -3.06 -14.68 0.29
N THR A 294 -2.75 -15.22 -0.90
CA THR A 294 -3.47 -14.93 -2.15
C THR A 294 -4.62 -15.91 -2.40
N ASN A 295 -4.83 -16.88 -1.52
CA ASN A 295 -6.00 -17.74 -1.55
C ASN A 295 -7.28 -16.90 -1.49
N ARG A 296 -8.28 -17.22 -2.30
CA ARG A 296 -9.48 -16.38 -2.45
C ARG A 296 -10.18 -16.05 -1.12
N GLN A 297 -10.26 -16.99 -0.18
CA GLN A 297 -10.86 -16.80 1.14
C GLN A 297 -10.00 -15.96 2.08
N TYR A 298 -8.69 -15.81 1.80
CA TYR A 298 -7.72 -15.08 2.63
C TYR A 298 -7.56 -13.62 2.22
N LEU A 299 -8.01 -13.24 1.02
CA LEU A 299 -7.89 -11.87 0.55
C LEU A 299 -8.62 -10.89 1.47
N ASP A 300 -7.94 -9.80 1.82
CA ASP A 300 -8.42 -8.73 2.71
C ASP A 300 -8.88 -9.23 4.10
N ARG A 301 -8.17 -10.21 4.68
CA ARG A 301 -8.44 -10.77 6.01
C ARG A 301 -7.32 -10.46 7.00
N ASN A 302 -7.63 -10.52 8.29
CA ASN A 302 -6.70 -10.48 9.43
C ASN A 302 -5.78 -9.25 9.45
N HIS A 303 -6.35 -8.05 9.48
CA HIS A 303 -5.62 -6.77 9.48
C HIS A 303 -5.05 -6.35 10.85
N GLY A 304 -5.37 -7.06 11.93
CA GLY A 304 -4.88 -6.78 13.28
C GLY A 304 -3.35 -6.82 13.37
N SER A 305 -2.76 -6.02 14.27
CA SER A 305 -1.31 -6.09 14.52
C SER A 305 -0.96 -6.94 15.76
N VAL A 306 -1.35 -6.51 16.95
CA VAL A 306 -1.14 -7.26 18.18
C VAL A 306 -2.40 -8.04 18.55
N LEU A 307 -3.56 -7.42 18.45
CA LEU A 307 -4.84 -8.03 18.83
C LEU A 307 -5.64 -8.42 17.57
N ILE A 308 -5.97 -9.72 17.46
CA ILE A 308 -6.89 -10.23 16.43
C ILE A 308 -8.35 -9.91 16.76
N LEU A 309 -8.60 -9.34 17.93
CA LEU A 309 -9.95 -8.97 18.38
C LEU A 309 -10.62 -7.95 17.47
N TRP A 310 -9.85 -7.08 16.82
CA TRP A 310 -10.38 -6.10 15.87
C TRP A 310 -10.97 -6.79 14.65
N ASP A 311 -10.29 -7.79 14.10
CA ASP A 311 -10.79 -8.56 12.97
C ASP A 311 -12.06 -9.32 13.31
N ARG A 312 -12.12 -9.91 14.51
CA ARG A 312 -13.35 -10.55 15.00
C ARG A 312 -14.49 -9.56 15.17
N LEU A 313 -14.21 -8.38 15.71
CA LEU A 313 -15.20 -7.34 15.96
C LEU A 313 -15.75 -6.75 14.64
N PHE A 314 -14.89 -6.56 13.65
CA PHE A 314 -15.26 -5.90 12.38
C PHE A 314 -15.46 -6.87 11.21
N GLY A 315 -15.48 -8.19 11.46
CA GLY A 315 -15.87 -9.22 10.48
C GLY A 315 -14.81 -9.51 9.40
N THR A 316 -13.54 -9.19 9.67
CA THR A 316 -12.41 -9.49 8.77
C THR A 316 -11.56 -10.67 9.23
N PHE A 317 -11.97 -11.37 10.28
CA PHE A 317 -11.29 -12.56 10.77
C PHE A 317 -11.47 -13.75 9.84
N GLU A 318 -10.37 -14.45 9.53
CA GLU A 318 -10.36 -15.75 8.83
C GLU A 318 -9.33 -16.67 9.47
N ARG A 319 -9.62 -17.98 9.46
CA ARG A 319 -8.73 -19.02 9.97
C ARG A 319 -7.81 -19.53 8.87
N GLU A 320 -6.65 -20.04 9.28
CA GLU A 320 -5.75 -20.77 8.38
C GLU A 320 -6.23 -22.22 8.24
N ASP A 321 -7.13 -22.47 7.30
CA ASP A 321 -7.70 -23.80 7.06
C ASP A 321 -7.06 -24.53 5.86
N GLU A 322 -6.33 -23.80 5.01
CA GLU A 322 -5.62 -24.31 3.83
C GLU A 322 -4.17 -23.80 3.82
N PRO A 323 -3.26 -24.52 3.14
CA PRO A 323 -1.92 -24.01 2.90
C PRO A 323 -1.95 -22.65 2.20
N VAL A 324 -1.18 -21.70 2.72
CA VAL A 324 -1.15 -20.34 2.21
C VAL A 324 -0.28 -20.25 0.96
N VAL A 325 -0.80 -19.58 -0.06
CA VAL A 325 -0.05 -19.18 -1.26
C VAL A 325 0.32 -17.71 -1.10
N TYR A 326 1.62 -17.41 -1.11
CA TYR A 326 2.13 -16.04 -0.88
C TYR A 326 2.43 -15.31 -2.19
N GLY A 327 2.64 -14.00 -2.08
CA GLY A 327 2.89 -13.09 -3.18
C GLY A 327 1.69 -12.21 -3.47
N LEU A 328 1.57 -11.79 -4.71
CA LEU A 328 0.45 -10.99 -5.22
C LEU A 328 -0.48 -11.85 -6.07
N THR A 329 -1.72 -11.44 -6.23
CA THR A 329 -2.66 -12.10 -7.16
C THR A 329 -2.13 -12.10 -8.61
N THR A 330 -1.23 -11.17 -8.91
CA THR A 330 -0.38 -11.18 -10.12
C THR A 330 1.01 -10.78 -9.68
N ASN A 331 1.94 -11.73 -9.65
CA ASN A 331 3.30 -11.50 -9.20
C ASN A 331 4.07 -10.57 -10.15
N ILE A 332 5.08 -9.90 -9.59
CA ILE A 332 5.93 -8.94 -10.35
C ILE A 332 7.22 -9.57 -10.84
N ASP A 333 7.48 -10.83 -10.49
CA ASP A 333 8.61 -11.68 -10.94
C ASP A 333 9.97 -10.98 -10.85
N THR A 334 10.22 -10.24 -9.76
CA THR A 334 11.47 -9.51 -9.58
C THR A 334 11.80 -9.28 -8.11
N SER A 335 13.11 -9.37 -7.80
CA SER A 335 13.68 -8.96 -6.52
C SER A 335 14.33 -7.57 -6.55
N ASN A 336 14.14 -6.79 -7.62
CA ASN A 336 14.67 -5.43 -7.73
C ASN A 336 13.88 -4.47 -6.80
N PRO A 337 14.51 -3.89 -5.75
CA PRO A 337 13.81 -3.05 -4.77
C PRO A 337 13.13 -1.81 -5.39
N VAL A 338 13.71 -1.23 -6.44
CA VAL A 338 13.13 -0.07 -7.13
C VAL A 338 11.85 -0.47 -7.86
N THR A 339 11.86 -1.63 -8.54
CA THR A 339 10.67 -2.14 -9.21
C THR A 339 9.59 -2.49 -8.18
N ILE A 340 9.95 -3.18 -7.09
CA ILE A 340 9.05 -3.50 -5.98
C ILE A 340 8.39 -2.23 -5.44
N ALA A 341 9.17 -1.16 -5.19
CA ALA A 341 8.67 0.09 -4.63
C ALA A 341 7.80 0.92 -5.60
N THR A 342 7.93 0.70 -6.91
CA THR A 342 7.36 1.64 -7.90
C THR A 342 6.36 1.03 -8.89
N HIS A 343 6.20 -0.29 -8.92
CA HIS A 343 5.36 -0.96 -9.94
C HIS A 343 3.90 -0.49 -9.88
N GLU A 344 3.29 -0.46 -8.69
CA GLU A 344 1.90 -0.06 -8.54
C GLU A 344 1.70 1.44 -8.82
N TRP A 345 2.67 2.29 -8.46
CA TRP A 345 2.65 3.71 -8.82
C TRP A 345 2.69 3.95 -10.32
N ARG A 346 3.51 3.17 -11.04
CA ARG A 346 3.55 3.21 -12.52
C ARG A 346 2.23 2.78 -13.12
N ASP A 347 1.61 1.77 -12.53
CA ASP A 347 0.33 1.24 -12.98
C ASP A 347 -0.81 2.23 -12.72
N ILE A 348 -0.86 2.86 -11.56
CA ILE A 348 -1.77 3.97 -11.26
C ILE A 348 -1.59 5.09 -12.30
N GLY A 349 -0.35 5.50 -12.56
CA GLY A 349 -0.06 6.55 -13.55
C GLY A 349 -0.55 6.18 -14.95
N ARG A 350 -0.36 4.93 -15.37
CA ARG A 350 -0.83 4.42 -16.67
C ARG A 350 -2.35 4.44 -16.78
N ASP A 351 -3.04 4.00 -15.72
CA ASP A 351 -4.49 3.94 -15.70
C ASP A 351 -5.11 5.35 -15.71
N ILE A 352 -4.58 6.28 -14.91
CA ILE A 352 -4.99 7.69 -14.90
C ILE A 352 -4.79 8.33 -16.27
N ALA A 353 -3.65 8.08 -16.93
CA ALA A 353 -3.36 8.61 -18.25
C ALA A 353 -4.30 8.07 -19.33
N GLY A 354 -4.73 6.81 -19.20
CA GLY A 354 -5.66 6.15 -20.12
C GLY A 354 -7.13 6.50 -19.89
N ALA A 355 -7.49 6.92 -18.67
CA ALA A 355 -8.87 7.15 -18.27
C ALA A 355 -9.53 8.32 -19.01
N ALA A 356 -10.81 8.15 -19.37
CA ALA A 356 -11.56 9.08 -20.19
C ALA A 356 -12.20 10.24 -19.39
N THR A 357 -12.39 10.10 -18.11
CA THR A 357 -13.10 11.05 -17.25
C THR A 357 -12.40 11.28 -15.93
N TRP A 358 -12.64 12.42 -15.29
CA TRP A 358 -12.13 12.70 -13.93
C TRP A 358 -12.63 11.68 -12.90
N ARG A 359 -13.90 11.24 -13.01
CA ARG A 359 -14.47 10.22 -12.13
C ARG A 359 -13.67 8.92 -12.22
N GLU A 360 -13.31 8.50 -13.42
CA GLU A 360 -12.53 7.28 -13.64
C GLU A 360 -11.08 7.44 -13.14
N ARG A 361 -10.43 8.58 -13.38
CA ARG A 361 -9.07 8.89 -12.89
C ARG A 361 -8.98 8.81 -11.38
N TRP A 362 -9.92 9.45 -10.67
CA TRP A 362 -9.99 9.36 -9.21
C TRP A 362 -10.39 7.98 -8.73
N SER A 363 -11.22 7.25 -9.46
CA SER A 363 -11.57 5.86 -9.13
C SER A 363 -10.36 4.94 -9.21
N PHE A 364 -9.48 5.09 -10.20
CA PHE A 364 -8.24 4.33 -10.29
C PHE A 364 -7.26 4.60 -9.15
N LEU A 365 -7.34 5.74 -8.50
CA LEU A 365 -6.50 6.08 -7.36
C LEU A 365 -7.11 5.63 -6.03
N LEU A 366 -8.41 5.83 -5.83
CA LEU A 366 -9.04 5.79 -4.51
C LEU A 366 -9.83 4.52 -4.21
N ARG A 367 -10.32 3.82 -5.24
CA ARG A 367 -11.04 2.56 -5.05
C ARG A 367 -10.10 1.41 -4.70
N ARG A 368 -10.67 0.27 -4.32
CA ARG A 368 -9.91 -0.95 -4.03
C ARG A 368 -9.04 -1.38 -5.21
N PRO A 369 -7.85 -1.96 -4.96
CA PRO A 369 -6.97 -2.45 -6.03
C PRO A 369 -7.68 -3.39 -7.00
N GLY A 370 -8.46 -4.34 -6.48
CA GLY A 370 -9.23 -5.28 -7.29
C GLY A 370 -10.12 -4.61 -8.32
N TRP A 371 -10.88 -3.57 -7.92
CA TRP A 371 -11.67 -2.81 -8.87
C TRP A 371 -10.84 -2.21 -10.02
N ALA A 372 -9.66 -1.71 -9.71
CA ALA A 372 -8.80 -1.08 -10.70
C ALA A 372 -8.24 -2.11 -11.69
N TYR A 373 -7.89 -3.30 -11.19
CA TYR A 373 -7.40 -4.41 -12.02
C TYR A 373 -8.49 -4.95 -12.93
N ASP A 374 -9.69 -5.16 -12.42
CA ASP A 374 -10.86 -5.57 -13.21
C ASP A 374 -11.20 -4.53 -14.28
N ARG A 375 -11.23 -3.25 -13.90
CA ARG A 375 -11.53 -2.16 -14.82
C ARG A 375 -10.48 -2.04 -15.94
N ARG A 376 -9.20 -2.26 -15.60
CA ARG A 376 -8.12 -2.31 -16.59
C ARG A 376 -8.33 -3.48 -17.55
N ALA A 377 -8.65 -4.67 -17.03
CA ALA A 377 -8.92 -5.85 -17.85
C ALA A 377 -10.10 -5.64 -18.81
N GLU A 378 -11.20 -5.03 -18.34
CA GLU A 378 -12.34 -4.64 -19.18
C GLU A 378 -11.92 -3.69 -20.31
N LEU A 379 -11.13 -2.64 -19.98
CA LEU A 379 -10.67 -1.66 -20.98
C LEU A 379 -9.71 -2.28 -22.01
N LEU A 380 -9.00 -3.32 -21.65
CA LEU A 380 -8.10 -4.08 -22.53
C LEU A 380 -8.83 -5.17 -23.36
N GLY A 381 -10.17 -5.31 -23.21
CA GLY A 381 -10.93 -6.37 -23.89
C GLY A 381 -10.62 -7.78 -23.38
N ARG A 382 -9.99 -7.94 -22.22
CA ARG A 382 -9.71 -9.21 -21.55
C ARG A 382 -10.87 -9.54 -20.61
N GLY A 383 -12.05 -9.80 -21.17
CA GLY A 383 -13.31 -9.93 -20.42
C GLY A 383 -13.43 -11.10 -19.44
N ASP A 384 -12.41 -11.94 -19.29
CA ASP A 384 -12.47 -13.16 -18.46
C ASP A 384 -11.81 -13.00 -17.07
N ALA A 385 -11.38 -11.80 -16.70
CA ALA A 385 -10.79 -11.54 -15.38
C ALA A 385 -11.80 -11.50 -14.22
N LYS A 386 -13.09 -11.73 -14.46
CA LYS A 386 -14.16 -11.71 -13.45
C LYS A 386 -14.04 -12.77 -12.34
N GLY A 387 -13.05 -13.65 -12.42
CA GLY A 387 -12.81 -14.71 -11.44
C GLY A 387 -11.62 -14.51 -10.50
N LEU A 388 -10.74 -13.55 -10.75
CA LEU A 388 -9.43 -13.47 -10.07
C LEU A 388 -9.31 -12.35 -9.05
N VAL A 389 -10.24 -11.39 -9.00
CA VAL A 389 -10.15 -10.27 -8.07
C VAL A 389 -11.52 -9.93 -7.53
N ALA A 390 -12.03 -10.80 -6.67
CA ALA A 390 -13.12 -10.48 -5.78
C ALA A 390 -12.52 -10.42 -4.36
N ALA A 391 -12.05 -9.27 -3.98
CA ALA A 391 -11.91 -8.81 -2.61
C ALA A 391 -11.88 -7.29 -2.59
#